data_5f32c39978004819e2b04b0ed42d792a
#
_entry.id   5f32c39978004819e2b04b0ed42d792a
#
_cell.length_a   1.000
_cell.length_b   1.000
_cell.length_c   1.000
_cell.angle_alpha   90.00
_cell.angle_beta   90.00
_cell.angle_gamma   90.00
#
_symmetry.space_group_name_H-M   'P 1'
#
loop_
_entity.id
_entity.type
_entity.pdbx_description
1 polymer ?
#
loop_
_entity_poly.entity_id
_entity_poly.type
_entity_poly.pdbx_seq_one_letter_code
_entity_poly.pdbx_strand_id
1 'polypeptide(L)'
;MKISDIRKTFDNFSLHIESMSLEEHKIYGIIGSNGCGKTTVMKIMAGLISPDSGKIDYGGISQRDMTMVFKKPYLMHDSVMANLIYPLKIRKIKLDMQMIEHYLEICDLVDLRQQYAPSLSSGQQQKLSLVRALVFSPRLIFLDEALSNMDIESVAFFEDYILKLQKTSPTTWVIISHQLSNVERLCDYTFFMHDGKVEAEGITEEVLQSPSSDNLKRYLQYS
;
A
#
# COMPACT_ATOMS: atom_id res chain seq x y z
N MET A 1 14.30 -2.48 -4.46
CA MET A 1 14.47 -1.54 -3.33
C MET A 1 15.09 -2.25 -2.17
N LYS A 2 16.02 -1.61 -1.44
CA LYS A 2 16.68 -2.22 -0.26
C LYS A 2 16.80 -1.20 0.87
N ILE A 3 16.47 -1.61 2.09
CA ILE A 3 16.62 -0.85 3.33
C ILE A 3 17.75 -1.46 4.15
N SER A 4 18.59 -0.65 4.78
CA SER A 4 19.69 -1.12 5.61
C SER A 4 19.85 -0.22 6.84
N ASP A 5 19.80 -0.83 8.02
CA ASP A 5 19.99 -0.23 9.36
C ASP A 5 19.18 1.06 9.57
N ILE A 6 17.90 1.03 9.16
CA ILE A 6 17.00 2.17 9.34
C ILE A 6 16.62 2.31 10.81
N ARG A 7 16.89 3.49 11.37
CA ARG A 7 16.48 3.87 12.73
C ARG A 7 15.63 5.11 12.72
N LYS A 8 14.59 5.11 13.53
CA LYS A 8 13.72 6.26 13.76
C LYS A 8 13.21 6.23 15.19
N THR A 9 13.48 7.31 15.93
CA THR A 9 13.05 7.45 17.32
C THR A 9 11.96 8.51 17.42
N PHE A 10 10.94 8.20 18.19
CA PHE A 10 9.88 9.11 18.65
C PHE A 10 9.88 9.07 20.18
N ASP A 11 9.17 9.99 20.83
CA ASP A 11 9.18 10.11 22.31
C ASP A 11 8.98 8.79 23.06
N ASN A 12 8.04 7.95 22.58
CA ASN A 12 7.67 6.68 23.26
C ASN A 12 7.83 5.46 22.35
N PHE A 13 8.53 5.57 21.20
CA PHE A 13 8.67 4.46 20.26
C PHE A 13 9.97 4.56 19.48
N SER A 14 10.62 3.44 19.28
CA SER A 14 11.84 3.34 18.47
C SER A 14 11.68 2.27 17.40
N LEU A 15 11.93 2.65 16.15
CA LEU A 15 11.97 1.74 15.00
C LEU A 15 13.43 1.41 14.69
N HIS A 16 13.74 0.12 14.55
CA HIS A 16 15.04 -0.34 14.08
C HIS A 16 14.85 -1.50 13.09
N ILE A 17 15.02 -1.22 11.81
CA ILE A 17 14.94 -2.20 10.72
C ILE A 17 16.36 -2.48 10.23
N GLU A 18 16.89 -3.65 10.56
CA GLU A 18 18.25 -4.06 10.15
C GLU A 18 18.35 -4.17 8.63
N SER A 19 17.40 -4.87 8.00
CA SER A 19 17.31 -4.97 6.56
C SER A 19 15.90 -5.31 6.10
N MET A 20 15.50 -4.80 4.95
CA MET A 20 14.36 -5.30 4.16
C MET A 20 14.73 -5.18 2.68
N SER A 21 14.41 -6.20 1.91
CA SER A 21 14.68 -6.23 0.47
C SER A 21 13.40 -6.50 -0.30
N LEU A 22 13.11 -5.64 -1.27
CA LEU A 22 11.97 -5.77 -2.16
C LEU A 22 12.50 -5.98 -3.59
N GLU A 23 12.20 -7.13 -4.16
CA GLU A 23 12.39 -7.40 -5.58
C GLU A 23 11.29 -6.71 -6.37
N GLU A 24 11.57 -6.33 -7.62
CA GLU A 24 10.54 -5.74 -8.47
C GLU A 24 9.47 -6.79 -8.84
N HIS A 25 8.26 -6.31 -9.07
CA HIS A 25 7.13 -7.11 -9.54
C HIS A 25 6.64 -8.19 -8.57
N LYS A 26 6.86 -8.00 -7.27
CA LYS A 26 6.31 -8.84 -6.19
C LYS A 26 5.37 -8.04 -5.29
N ILE A 27 4.50 -8.76 -4.60
CA ILE A 27 3.58 -8.22 -3.61
C ILE A 27 4.08 -8.61 -2.21
N TYR A 28 4.35 -7.61 -1.39
CA TYR A 28 4.88 -7.77 -0.03
C TYR A 28 3.83 -7.42 1.00
N GLY A 29 3.63 -8.29 1.99
CA GLY A 29 2.84 -8.04 3.17
C GLY A 29 3.67 -7.51 4.33
N ILE A 30 3.15 -6.55 5.09
CA ILE A 30 3.69 -6.16 6.40
C ILE A 30 2.59 -6.39 7.42
N ILE A 31 2.79 -7.35 8.32
CA ILE A 31 1.86 -7.73 9.38
C ILE A 31 2.45 -7.46 10.77
N GLY A 32 1.61 -7.44 11.79
CA GLY A 32 2.00 -7.22 13.18
C GLY A 32 0.97 -6.41 13.97
N SER A 33 1.14 -6.32 15.27
CA SER A 33 0.22 -5.63 16.17
C SER A 33 0.13 -4.12 15.92
N ASN A 34 -0.93 -3.49 16.42
CA ASN A 34 -1.05 -2.04 16.37
C ASN A 34 0.09 -1.38 17.14
N GLY A 35 0.64 -0.30 16.56
CA GLY A 35 1.74 0.45 17.17
C GLY A 35 3.14 -0.14 16.96
N CYS A 36 3.30 -1.33 16.36
CA CYS A 36 4.63 -1.93 16.14
C CYS A 36 5.49 -1.26 15.07
N GLY A 37 4.98 -0.23 14.35
CA GLY A 37 5.78 0.58 13.43
C GLY A 37 5.52 0.35 11.93
N LYS A 38 4.55 -0.48 11.52
CA LYS A 38 4.24 -0.79 10.11
C LYS A 38 4.07 0.45 9.23
N THR A 39 3.15 1.35 9.61
CA THR A 39 2.92 2.61 8.88
C THR A 39 4.16 3.50 8.87
N THR A 40 4.96 3.50 9.94
CA THR A 40 6.18 4.30 10.03
C THR A 40 7.23 3.81 9.04
N VAL A 41 7.53 2.51 9.02
CA VAL A 41 8.49 1.96 8.06
C VAL A 41 8.01 2.17 6.63
N MET A 42 6.73 1.95 6.34
CA MET A 42 6.17 2.19 5.02
C MET A 42 6.30 3.65 4.59
N LYS A 43 6.04 4.62 5.48
CA LYS A 43 6.25 6.06 5.19
C LYS A 43 7.71 6.42 4.97
N ILE A 44 8.63 5.76 5.68
CA ILE A 44 10.07 5.94 5.46
C ILE A 44 10.44 5.39 4.07
N MET A 45 9.96 4.19 3.71
CA MET A 45 10.16 3.59 2.38
C MET A 45 9.60 4.46 1.26
N ALA A 46 8.44 5.08 1.47
CA ALA A 46 7.82 6.00 0.52
C ALA A 46 8.50 7.39 0.46
N GLY A 47 9.52 7.64 1.28
CA GLY A 47 10.21 8.93 1.35
C GLY A 47 9.39 10.07 1.97
N LEU A 48 8.33 9.74 2.72
CA LEU A 48 7.45 10.71 3.40
C LEU A 48 7.98 11.10 4.78
N ILE A 49 8.79 10.26 5.39
CA ILE A 49 9.47 10.50 6.67
C ILE A 49 10.94 10.16 6.49
N SER A 50 11.82 11.07 6.92
CA SER A 50 13.25 10.79 6.94
C SER A 50 13.60 9.91 8.15
N PRO A 51 14.39 8.84 7.99
CA PRO A 51 14.97 8.12 9.11
C PRO A 51 16.02 8.99 9.83
N ASP A 52 16.33 8.65 11.07
CA ASP A 52 17.41 9.31 11.82
C ASP A 52 18.79 8.79 11.40
N SER A 53 18.82 7.50 10.99
CA SER A 53 20.03 6.88 10.39
C SER A 53 19.63 5.72 9.48
N GLY A 54 20.63 5.20 8.76
CA GLY A 54 20.46 4.10 7.82
C GLY A 54 20.41 4.55 6.37
N LYS A 55 20.14 3.62 5.46
CA LYS A 55 20.14 3.87 4.01
C LYS A 55 18.95 3.20 3.34
N ILE A 56 18.44 3.88 2.32
CA ILE A 56 17.42 3.32 1.41
C ILE A 56 18.00 3.40 0.00
N ASP A 57 18.13 2.25 -0.62
CA ASP A 57 18.45 2.12 -2.04
C ASP A 57 17.15 1.79 -2.80
N TYR A 58 16.72 2.70 -3.62
CA TYR A 58 15.49 2.54 -4.40
C TYR A 58 15.66 1.70 -5.68
N GLY A 59 16.89 1.24 -5.99
CA GLY A 59 17.13 0.40 -7.17
C GLY A 59 16.75 1.07 -8.50
N GLY A 60 16.89 2.40 -8.59
CA GLY A 60 16.51 3.17 -9.80
C GLY A 60 15.02 3.52 -9.88
N ILE A 61 14.21 3.25 -8.86
CA ILE A 61 12.83 3.74 -8.77
C ILE A 61 12.86 5.19 -8.28
N SER A 62 12.30 6.12 -9.04
CA SER A 62 12.20 7.52 -8.62
C SER A 62 10.95 7.75 -7.74
N GLN A 63 10.95 8.80 -6.92
CA GLN A 63 9.76 9.17 -6.15
C GLN A 63 8.54 9.47 -7.03
N ARG A 64 8.74 9.85 -8.30
CA ARG A 64 7.64 10.07 -9.25
C ARG A 64 6.96 8.76 -9.68
N ASP A 65 7.67 7.65 -9.58
CA ASP A 65 7.20 6.31 -9.94
C ASP A 65 6.62 5.54 -8.75
N MET A 66 6.50 6.22 -7.60
CA MET A 66 5.93 5.65 -6.37
C MET A 66 4.64 6.37 -5.99
N THR A 67 3.79 5.65 -5.27
CA THR A 67 2.57 6.20 -4.67
C THR A 67 2.23 5.50 -3.36
N MET A 68 1.47 6.18 -2.50
CA MET A 68 0.97 5.60 -1.25
C MET A 68 -0.51 5.91 -1.09
N VAL A 69 -1.29 4.87 -0.77
CA VAL A 69 -2.70 4.98 -0.40
C VAL A 69 -2.81 4.75 1.10
N PHE A 70 -3.40 5.71 1.78
CA PHE A 70 -3.56 5.70 3.24
C PHE A 70 -4.89 5.06 3.65
N LYS A 71 -4.96 4.55 4.87
CA LYS A 71 -6.18 4.07 5.52
C LYS A 71 -7.32 5.10 5.46
N LYS A 72 -6.99 6.38 5.74
CA LYS A 72 -7.90 7.51 5.55
C LYS A 72 -7.53 8.21 4.24
N PRO A 73 -8.41 8.21 3.22
CA PRO A 73 -8.09 8.83 1.94
C PRO A 73 -7.93 10.34 2.07
N TYR A 74 -6.88 10.86 1.44
CA TYR A 74 -6.68 12.30 1.26
C TYR A 74 -7.15 12.69 -0.14
N LEU A 75 -8.29 13.36 -0.23
CA LEU A 75 -8.84 13.86 -1.49
C LEU A 75 -8.66 15.37 -1.59
N MET A 76 -8.40 15.85 -2.80
CA MET A 76 -8.41 17.28 -3.08
C MET A 76 -9.83 17.81 -2.96
N HIS A 77 -9.96 19.05 -2.53
CA HIS A 77 -11.21 19.80 -2.48
C HIS A 77 -11.66 20.22 -3.90
N ASP A 78 -11.93 19.22 -4.73
CA ASP A 78 -12.29 19.36 -6.13
C ASP A 78 -13.18 18.17 -6.56
N SER A 79 -13.56 18.10 -7.82
CA SER A 79 -14.38 17.01 -8.37
C SER A 79 -13.67 15.66 -8.33
N VAL A 80 -14.45 14.57 -8.45
CA VAL A 80 -13.96 13.21 -8.63
C VAL A 80 -13.00 13.14 -9.83
N MET A 81 -13.40 13.69 -10.97
CA MET A 81 -12.58 13.74 -12.19
C MET A 81 -11.27 14.47 -11.94
N ALA A 82 -11.30 15.64 -11.32
CA ALA A 82 -10.10 16.41 -11.02
C ALA A 82 -9.12 15.62 -10.13
N ASN A 83 -9.63 14.92 -9.10
CA ASN A 83 -8.84 14.05 -8.24
C ASN A 83 -8.19 12.91 -9.04
N LEU A 84 -8.94 12.25 -9.92
CA LEU A 84 -8.45 11.11 -10.70
C LEU A 84 -7.32 11.51 -11.67
N ILE A 85 -7.48 12.64 -12.38
CA ILE A 85 -6.50 13.08 -13.39
C ILE A 85 -5.31 13.86 -12.81
N TYR A 86 -5.37 14.29 -11.55
CA TYR A 86 -4.33 15.10 -10.93
C TYR A 86 -2.93 14.47 -10.99
N PRO A 87 -2.74 13.15 -10.70
CA PRO A 87 -1.42 12.51 -10.79
C PRO A 87 -0.82 12.56 -12.21
N LEU A 88 -1.67 12.49 -13.24
CA LEU A 88 -1.23 12.59 -14.63
C LEU A 88 -0.77 14.01 -14.95
N LYS A 89 -1.55 15.03 -14.54
CA LYS A 89 -1.24 16.44 -14.75
C LYS A 89 0.12 16.84 -14.16
N ILE A 90 0.38 16.50 -12.87
CA ILE A 90 1.64 16.87 -12.21
C ILE A 90 2.86 16.16 -12.81
N ARG A 91 2.65 14.97 -13.42
CA ARG A 91 3.68 14.20 -14.11
C ARG A 91 3.83 14.56 -15.58
N LYS A 92 2.95 15.43 -16.11
CA LYS A 92 2.86 15.81 -17.53
C LYS A 92 2.61 14.58 -18.43
N ILE A 93 1.85 13.61 -17.95
CA ILE A 93 1.42 12.44 -18.72
C ILE A 93 0.18 12.83 -19.52
N LYS A 94 0.14 12.44 -20.80
CA LYS A 94 -1.01 12.67 -21.66
C LYS A 94 -2.24 11.95 -21.10
N LEU A 95 -3.38 12.65 -21.07
CA LEU A 95 -4.64 12.08 -20.64
C LEU A 95 -5.15 11.06 -21.67
N ASP A 96 -5.37 9.85 -21.24
CA ASP A 96 -6.09 8.81 -21.98
C ASP A 96 -7.51 8.72 -21.40
N MET A 97 -8.47 9.21 -22.16
CA MET A 97 -9.87 9.25 -21.73
C MET A 97 -10.48 7.87 -21.62
N GLN A 98 -10.04 6.88 -22.41
CA GLN A 98 -10.54 5.50 -22.29
C GLN A 98 -10.08 4.87 -20.97
N MET A 99 -8.81 5.05 -20.60
CA MET A 99 -8.29 4.60 -19.32
C MET A 99 -8.97 5.32 -18.14
N ILE A 100 -9.17 6.62 -18.24
CA ILE A 100 -9.83 7.41 -17.17
C ILE A 100 -11.27 6.93 -16.98
N GLU A 101 -12.02 6.74 -18.06
CA GLU A 101 -13.40 6.23 -18.01
C GLU A 101 -13.43 4.82 -17.38
N HIS A 102 -12.54 3.93 -17.80
CA HIS A 102 -12.40 2.61 -17.20
C HIS A 102 -12.19 2.67 -15.68
N TYR A 103 -11.33 3.58 -15.17
CA TYR A 103 -11.15 3.74 -13.72
C TYR A 103 -12.39 4.29 -13.01
N LEU A 104 -13.19 5.13 -13.65
CA LEU A 104 -14.46 5.59 -13.10
C LEU A 104 -15.49 4.44 -13.06
N GLU A 105 -15.54 3.62 -14.11
CA GLU A 105 -16.44 2.46 -14.20
C GLU A 105 -16.16 1.44 -13.09
N ILE A 106 -14.91 1.03 -12.90
CA ILE A 106 -14.56 0.02 -11.88
C ILE A 106 -14.78 0.49 -10.43
N CYS A 107 -14.97 1.80 -10.24
CA CYS A 107 -15.27 2.39 -8.93
C CYS A 107 -16.74 2.75 -8.73
N ASP A 108 -17.59 2.57 -9.74
CA ASP A 108 -18.98 3.05 -9.77
C ASP A 108 -19.08 4.58 -9.58
N LEU A 109 -18.16 5.33 -10.19
CA LEU A 109 -18.05 6.80 -10.04
C LEU A 109 -18.34 7.56 -11.35
N VAL A 110 -18.80 6.90 -12.40
CA VAL A 110 -19.08 7.51 -13.71
C VAL A 110 -20.07 8.68 -13.60
N ASP A 111 -21.20 8.46 -12.94
CA ASP A 111 -22.24 9.47 -12.76
C ASP A 111 -21.84 10.56 -11.73
N LEU A 112 -20.84 10.27 -10.91
CA LEU A 112 -20.34 11.14 -9.86
C LEU A 112 -19.10 11.94 -10.28
N ARG A 113 -18.70 11.88 -11.56
CA ARG A 113 -17.45 12.47 -12.06
C ARG A 113 -17.27 13.96 -11.77
N GLN A 114 -18.38 14.71 -11.70
CA GLN A 114 -18.37 16.15 -11.41
C GLN A 114 -18.67 16.45 -9.93
N GLN A 115 -19.02 15.43 -9.15
CA GLN A 115 -19.31 15.62 -7.72
C GLN A 115 -18.06 16.03 -6.95
N TYR A 116 -18.23 16.86 -5.93
CA TYR A 116 -17.18 17.25 -4.98
C TYR A 116 -16.66 16.01 -4.24
N ALA A 117 -15.42 15.62 -4.48
CA ALA A 117 -14.89 14.36 -4.01
C ALA A 117 -14.95 14.16 -2.49
N PRO A 118 -14.70 15.18 -1.64
CA PRO A 118 -14.88 15.05 -0.19
C PRO A 118 -16.32 14.76 0.27
N SER A 119 -17.35 14.96 -0.58
CA SER A 119 -18.75 14.63 -0.24
C SER A 119 -19.15 13.19 -0.54
N LEU A 120 -18.27 12.40 -1.15
CA LEU A 120 -18.48 10.97 -1.38
C LEU A 120 -18.57 10.20 -0.06
N SER A 121 -19.20 9.03 -0.08
CA SER A 121 -19.15 8.08 1.04
C SER A 121 -17.70 7.63 1.31
N SER A 122 -17.41 7.14 2.51
CA SER A 122 -16.06 6.68 2.89
C SER A 122 -15.52 5.59 1.94
N GLY A 123 -16.37 4.64 1.55
CA GLY A 123 -16.02 3.60 0.59
C GLY A 123 -15.72 4.16 -0.82
N GLN A 124 -16.54 5.09 -1.31
CA GLN A 124 -16.31 5.76 -2.59
C GLN A 124 -15.03 6.60 -2.57
N GLN A 125 -14.75 7.31 -1.47
CA GLN A 125 -13.50 8.04 -1.29
C GLN A 125 -12.30 7.10 -1.35
N GLN A 126 -12.40 5.93 -0.74
CA GLN A 126 -11.33 4.93 -0.73
C GLN A 126 -11.12 4.34 -2.14
N LYS A 127 -12.20 3.98 -2.85
CA LYS A 127 -12.15 3.53 -4.25
C LYS A 127 -11.46 4.57 -5.14
N LEU A 128 -11.88 5.85 -5.04
CA LEU A 128 -11.25 6.96 -5.78
C LEU A 128 -9.75 7.10 -5.44
N SER A 129 -9.38 6.96 -4.18
CA SER A 129 -7.98 7.04 -3.74
C SER A 129 -7.12 5.93 -4.35
N LEU A 130 -7.65 4.71 -4.45
CA LEU A 130 -6.97 3.57 -5.07
C LEU A 130 -6.77 3.78 -6.58
N VAL A 131 -7.82 4.10 -7.33
CA VAL A 131 -7.67 4.30 -8.80
C VAL A 131 -6.84 5.53 -9.13
N ARG A 132 -6.88 6.57 -8.30
CA ARG A 132 -5.98 7.72 -8.41
C ARG A 132 -4.51 7.31 -8.23
N ALA A 133 -4.22 6.31 -7.39
CA ALA A 133 -2.88 5.78 -7.22
C ALA A 133 -2.43 4.95 -8.43
N LEU A 134 -3.35 4.31 -9.14
CA LEU A 134 -3.07 3.42 -10.27
C LEU A 134 -2.97 4.15 -11.62
N VAL A 135 -3.65 5.29 -11.77
CA VAL A 135 -3.89 5.96 -13.06
C VAL A 135 -2.63 6.32 -13.86
N PHE A 136 -1.48 6.45 -13.20
CA PHE A 136 -0.20 6.78 -13.85
C PHE A 136 0.77 5.59 -13.92
N SER A 137 0.29 4.36 -13.67
CA SER A 137 1.06 3.11 -13.72
C SER A 137 2.37 3.16 -12.92
N PRO A 138 2.30 3.35 -11.59
CA PRO A 138 3.49 3.43 -10.74
C PRO A 138 4.26 2.11 -10.71
N ARG A 139 5.59 2.18 -10.51
CA ARG A 139 6.46 1.01 -10.33
C ARG A 139 6.39 0.43 -8.91
N LEU A 140 6.05 1.26 -7.93
CA LEU A 140 5.97 0.86 -6.51
C LEU A 140 4.75 1.51 -5.85
N ILE A 141 3.89 0.68 -5.27
CA ILE A 141 2.66 1.10 -4.60
C ILE A 141 2.69 0.65 -3.15
N PHE A 142 2.40 1.57 -2.25
CA PHE A 142 2.22 1.32 -0.83
C PHE A 142 0.73 1.40 -0.46
N LEU A 143 0.18 0.35 0.15
CA LEU A 143 -1.20 0.31 0.65
C LEU A 143 -1.19 0.19 2.18
N ASP A 144 -1.46 1.29 2.88
CA ASP A 144 -1.54 1.32 4.33
C ASP A 144 -3.00 1.10 4.78
N GLU A 145 -3.38 -0.16 5.00
CA GLU A 145 -4.74 -0.57 5.34
C GLU A 145 -5.82 0.00 4.39
N ALA A 146 -5.46 0.16 3.12
CA ALA A 146 -6.27 0.90 2.15
C ALA A 146 -7.59 0.20 1.78
N LEU A 147 -7.75 -1.09 2.07
CA LEU A 147 -8.97 -1.85 1.80
C LEU A 147 -9.91 -1.93 3.02
N SER A 148 -9.47 -1.51 4.21
CA SER A 148 -10.19 -1.74 5.48
C SER A 148 -11.54 -1.02 5.63
N ASN A 149 -11.77 0.05 4.86
CA ASN A 149 -13.00 0.87 4.93
C ASN A 149 -13.98 0.59 3.79
N MET A 150 -13.79 -0.51 3.07
CA MET A 150 -14.66 -0.94 1.98
C MET A 150 -15.58 -2.07 2.43
N ASP A 151 -16.70 -2.24 1.71
CA ASP A 151 -17.54 -3.43 1.82
C ASP A 151 -16.82 -4.66 1.25
N ILE A 152 -17.30 -5.85 1.65
CA ILE A 152 -16.67 -7.13 1.30
C ILE A 152 -16.56 -7.33 -0.22
N GLU A 153 -17.59 -6.93 -0.98
CA GLU A 153 -17.61 -7.09 -2.43
C GLU A 153 -16.56 -6.19 -3.09
N SER A 154 -16.43 -4.94 -2.62
CA SER A 154 -15.41 -4.00 -3.08
C SER A 154 -14.00 -4.47 -2.74
N VAL A 155 -13.78 -5.04 -1.55
CA VAL A 155 -12.47 -5.62 -1.18
C VAL A 155 -12.13 -6.75 -2.14
N ALA A 156 -13.02 -7.74 -2.32
CA ALA A 156 -12.81 -8.87 -3.21
C ALA A 156 -12.52 -8.42 -4.66
N PHE A 157 -13.26 -7.42 -5.15
CA PHE A 157 -13.06 -6.84 -6.47
C PHE A 157 -11.64 -6.23 -6.62
N PHE A 158 -11.20 -5.41 -5.64
CA PHE A 158 -9.88 -4.78 -5.72
C PHE A 158 -8.73 -5.77 -5.55
N GLU A 159 -8.92 -6.83 -4.76
CA GLU A 159 -7.94 -7.92 -4.67
C GLU A 159 -7.77 -8.63 -6.03
N ASP A 160 -8.88 -9.02 -6.67
CA ASP A 160 -8.86 -9.60 -8.02
C ASP A 160 -8.23 -8.64 -9.04
N TYR A 161 -8.52 -7.35 -8.92
CA TYR A 161 -7.96 -6.33 -9.81
C TYR A 161 -6.44 -6.20 -9.62
N ILE A 162 -5.94 -6.20 -8.38
CA ILE A 162 -4.50 -6.21 -8.06
C ILE A 162 -3.82 -7.44 -8.68
N LEU A 163 -4.39 -8.63 -8.48
CA LEU A 163 -3.86 -9.87 -9.04
C LEU A 163 -3.88 -9.89 -10.58
N LYS A 164 -4.91 -9.31 -11.19
CA LYS A 164 -4.99 -9.13 -12.65
C LYS A 164 -3.92 -8.17 -13.16
N LEU A 165 -3.75 -7.02 -12.50
CA LEU A 165 -2.70 -6.06 -12.82
C LEU A 165 -1.32 -6.71 -12.72
N GLN A 166 -1.08 -7.51 -11.68
CA GLN A 166 0.20 -8.19 -11.48
C GLN A 166 0.56 -9.13 -12.63
N LYS A 167 -0.44 -9.72 -13.31
CA LYS A 167 -0.23 -10.57 -14.50
C LYS A 167 0.00 -9.78 -15.78
N THR A 168 -0.61 -8.61 -15.93
CA THR A 168 -0.63 -7.84 -17.19
C THR A 168 0.36 -6.68 -17.22
N SER A 169 0.61 -6.06 -16.08
CA SER A 169 1.52 -4.93 -15.89
C SER A 169 2.15 -5.02 -14.50
N PRO A 170 3.14 -5.93 -14.33
CA PRO A 170 3.69 -6.23 -13.01
C PRO A 170 4.22 -4.98 -12.32
N THR A 171 3.72 -4.74 -11.12
CA THR A 171 4.07 -3.61 -10.24
C THR A 171 4.56 -4.17 -8.92
N THR A 172 5.44 -3.47 -8.22
CA THR A 172 5.82 -3.83 -6.86
C THR A 172 4.83 -3.25 -5.86
N TRP A 173 4.32 -4.07 -4.96
CA TRP A 173 3.35 -3.65 -3.95
C TRP A 173 3.90 -3.90 -2.55
N VAL A 174 3.59 -2.99 -1.64
CA VAL A 174 3.81 -3.18 -0.20
C VAL A 174 2.47 -2.91 0.49
N ILE A 175 1.91 -3.93 1.12
CA ILE A 175 0.56 -3.92 1.67
C ILE A 175 0.63 -4.12 3.18
N ILE A 176 0.05 -3.20 3.94
CA ILE A 176 -0.29 -3.41 5.35
C ILE A 176 -1.75 -3.83 5.41
N SER A 177 -2.02 -4.98 6.01
CA SER A 177 -3.37 -5.44 6.31
C SER A 177 -3.44 -6.06 7.69
N HIS A 178 -4.57 -5.89 8.38
CA HIS A 178 -4.91 -6.61 9.60
C HIS A 178 -5.66 -7.92 9.31
N GLN A 179 -6.18 -8.07 8.10
CA GLN A 179 -6.86 -9.29 7.67
C GLN A 179 -5.82 -10.24 7.07
N LEU A 180 -5.51 -11.32 7.76
CA LEU A 180 -4.53 -12.31 7.30
C LEU A 180 -4.95 -12.97 5.99
N SER A 181 -6.26 -13.15 5.76
CA SER A 181 -6.80 -13.66 4.50
C SER A 181 -6.39 -12.82 3.29
N ASN A 182 -6.35 -11.49 3.42
CA ASN A 182 -5.91 -10.61 2.34
C ASN A 182 -4.41 -10.77 2.08
N VAL A 183 -3.62 -10.93 3.17
CA VAL A 183 -2.16 -11.14 3.05
C VAL A 183 -1.87 -12.48 2.41
N GLU A 184 -2.53 -13.55 2.86
CA GLU A 184 -2.39 -14.91 2.29
C GLU A 184 -2.76 -14.95 0.80
N ARG A 185 -3.82 -14.22 0.41
CA ARG A 185 -4.32 -14.20 -0.97
C ARG A 185 -3.45 -13.38 -1.92
N LEU A 186 -2.93 -12.25 -1.45
CA LEU A 186 -2.29 -11.25 -2.32
C LEU A 186 -0.76 -11.33 -2.29
N CYS A 187 -0.14 -11.62 -1.14
CA CYS A 187 1.27 -11.36 -0.94
C CYS A 187 2.14 -12.59 -1.27
N ASP A 188 3.21 -12.36 -2.02
CA ASP A 188 4.24 -13.39 -2.29
C ASP A 188 5.15 -13.59 -1.08
N TYR A 189 5.45 -12.51 -0.37
CA TYR A 189 6.40 -12.46 0.72
C TYR A 189 5.88 -11.59 1.86
N THR A 190 6.12 -11.96 3.11
CA THR A 190 5.59 -11.28 4.28
C THR A 190 6.67 -10.97 5.31
N PHE A 191 6.62 -9.73 5.82
CA PHE A 191 7.41 -9.26 6.96
C PHE A 191 6.51 -9.19 8.19
N PHE A 192 6.86 -9.88 9.25
CA PHE A 192 6.22 -9.73 10.55
C PHE A 192 6.98 -8.73 11.40
N MET A 193 6.30 -7.68 11.84
CA MET A 193 6.87 -6.64 12.70
C MET A 193 6.39 -6.76 14.13
N HIS A 194 7.32 -6.68 15.06
CA HIS A 194 7.08 -6.62 16.50
C HIS A 194 8.03 -5.61 17.15
N ASP A 195 7.52 -4.76 18.04
CA ASP A 195 8.27 -3.75 18.81
C ASP A 195 9.32 -2.97 17.98
N GLY A 196 8.88 -2.44 16.85
CA GLY A 196 9.72 -1.62 16.00
C GLY A 196 10.76 -2.37 15.15
N LYS A 197 10.70 -3.68 15.08
CA LYS A 197 11.66 -4.54 14.36
C LYS A 197 10.94 -5.47 13.40
N VAL A 198 11.64 -5.95 12.37
CA VAL A 198 11.25 -7.14 11.62
C VAL A 198 11.74 -8.34 12.41
N GLU A 199 10.82 -9.14 12.95
CA GLU A 199 11.12 -10.31 13.76
C GLU A 199 11.13 -11.61 12.94
N ALA A 200 10.29 -11.66 11.90
CA ALA A 200 10.25 -12.78 10.96
C ALA A 200 9.94 -12.27 9.54
N GLU A 201 10.47 -12.95 8.55
CA GLU A 201 10.20 -12.68 7.16
C GLU A 201 10.34 -13.94 6.32
N GLY A 202 9.64 -14.04 5.21
CA GLY A 202 9.70 -15.20 4.33
C GLY A 202 8.58 -15.24 3.29
N ILE A 203 8.50 -16.33 2.55
CA ILE A 203 7.36 -16.64 1.69
C ILE A 203 6.10 -16.60 2.55
N THR A 204 5.05 -15.94 2.07
CA THR A 204 3.83 -15.68 2.86
C THR A 204 3.26 -16.97 3.46
N GLU A 205 3.14 -18.03 2.67
CA GLU A 205 2.64 -19.33 3.14
C GLU A 205 3.48 -19.89 4.29
N GLU A 206 4.80 -19.83 4.21
CA GLU A 206 5.71 -20.31 5.26
C GLU A 206 5.58 -19.48 6.54
N VAL A 207 5.53 -18.14 6.42
CA VAL A 207 5.38 -17.24 7.58
C VAL A 207 4.07 -17.46 8.30
N LEU A 208 2.97 -17.71 7.57
CA LEU A 208 1.64 -17.90 8.16
C LEU A 208 1.41 -19.30 8.70
N GLN A 209 1.92 -20.36 8.03
CA GLN A 209 1.67 -21.75 8.41
C GLN A 209 2.74 -22.32 9.36
N SER A 210 3.97 -21.80 9.31
CA SER A 210 5.10 -22.30 10.09
C SER A 210 5.81 -21.18 10.87
N PRO A 211 5.12 -20.50 11.80
CA PRO A 211 5.65 -19.32 12.48
C PRO A 211 6.92 -19.62 13.26
N SER A 212 7.99 -18.86 12.98
CA SER A 212 9.33 -19.07 13.52
C SER A 212 9.53 -18.51 14.93
N SER A 213 8.64 -17.62 15.41
CA SER A 213 8.76 -17.00 16.74
C SER A 213 7.47 -17.13 17.56
N ASP A 214 7.59 -17.03 18.88
CA ASP A 214 6.43 -17.10 19.76
C ASP A 214 5.52 -15.86 19.65
N ASN A 215 6.09 -14.69 19.36
CA ASN A 215 5.31 -13.49 19.11
C ASN A 215 4.48 -13.61 17.83
N LEU A 216 5.07 -14.18 16.76
CA LEU A 216 4.34 -14.45 15.52
C LEU A 216 3.24 -15.49 15.74
N LYS A 217 3.51 -16.61 16.45
CA LYS A 217 2.49 -17.61 16.81
C LYS A 217 1.30 -16.97 17.53
N ARG A 218 1.61 -16.15 18.56
CA ARG A 218 0.58 -15.43 19.33
C ARG A 218 -0.20 -14.47 18.44
N TYR A 219 0.47 -13.71 17.58
CA TYR A 219 -0.17 -12.79 16.66
C TYR A 219 -1.17 -13.53 15.74
N LEU A 220 -0.75 -14.64 15.12
CA LEU A 220 -1.59 -15.44 14.23
C LEU A 220 -2.79 -16.10 14.92
N GLN A 221 -2.72 -16.38 16.22
CA GLN A 221 -3.84 -16.95 17.00
C GLN A 221 -4.97 -15.94 17.26
N TYR A 222 -4.67 -14.63 17.26
CA TYR A 222 -5.61 -13.58 17.64
C TYR A 222 -5.93 -12.58 16.50
N SER A 223 -5.50 -12.87 15.27
CA SER A 223 -5.71 -12.01 14.09
C SER A 223 -6.79 -12.55 13.17
#